data_a676be488e8385c3d8e91d406c3514f8
#
_entry.id   a676be488e8385c3d8e91d406c3514f8
#
_cell.length_a   1.000
_cell.length_b   1.000
_cell.length_c   1.000
_cell.angle_alpha   90.00
_cell.angle_beta   90.00
_cell.angle_gamma   90.00
#
_symmetry.space_group_name_H-M   'P 1'
#
loop_
_entity.id
_entity.type
_entity.pdbx_description
1 polymer ?
#
loop_
_entity_poly.entity_id
_entity_poly.type
_entity_poly.pdbx_seq_one_letter_code
_entity_poly.pdbx_strand_id
1 'polypeptide(L)' 'MLRCMNCGKPLRWNSDFTAKEIYGEDEPEGITSICTCDKCRFDYEITVYDEHEEIKVMIYID' A
#
# COMPACT_ATOMS: atom_id res chain seq x y z
N MET A 1 12.43 4.20 0.58
CA MET A 1 11.30 4.94 1.16
C MET A 1 10.34 5.35 0.06
N LEU A 2 9.06 5.14 0.27
CA LEU A 2 8.04 5.49 -0.71
C LEU A 2 7.67 6.97 -0.62
N ARG A 3 7.38 7.56 -1.76
CA ARG A 3 7.02 8.97 -1.85
C ARG A 3 5.68 9.15 -2.55
N CYS A 4 4.97 10.19 -2.17
CA CYS A 4 3.72 10.56 -2.82
C CYS A 4 3.98 10.92 -4.29
N MET A 5 3.21 10.32 -5.19
CA MET A 5 3.36 10.59 -6.63
C MET A 5 2.89 11.99 -7.01
N ASN A 6 2.09 12.63 -6.18
CA ASN A 6 1.56 13.95 -6.47
C ASN A 6 2.50 15.08 -6.01
N CYS A 7 3.05 14.99 -4.79
CA CYS A 7 3.85 16.07 -4.22
C CYS A 7 5.31 15.70 -3.91
N GLY A 8 5.66 14.42 -4.05
CA GLY A 8 7.03 13.95 -3.81
C GLY A 8 7.44 13.85 -2.36
N LYS A 9 6.57 14.14 -1.40
CA LYS A 9 6.89 14.00 0.01
C LYS A 9 6.90 12.53 0.44
N PRO A 10 7.72 12.16 1.44
CA PRO A 10 7.70 10.79 1.96
C PRO A 10 6.34 10.43 2.50
N LEU A 11 5.92 9.19 2.27
CA LEU A 11 4.67 8.69 2.80
C LEU A 11 4.85 8.27 4.25
N ARG A 12 3.83 8.53 5.07
CA ARG A 12 3.80 8.08 6.45
C ARG A 12 3.19 6.69 6.50
N TRP A 13 3.91 5.74 7.08
CA TRP A 13 3.38 4.41 7.30
C TRP A 13 2.22 4.46 8.30
N ASN A 14 1.14 3.79 7.97
CA ASN A 14 -0.07 3.75 8.81
C ASN A 14 -0.26 2.37 9.43
N SER A 15 -0.42 1.35 8.61
CA SER A 15 -0.60 -0.01 9.12
C SER A 15 -0.25 -1.05 8.06
N ASP A 16 -0.01 -2.28 8.52
CA ASP A 16 0.23 -3.43 7.65
C ASP A 16 -0.84 -4.48 7.89
N PHE A 17 -1.21 -5.17 6.81
CA PHE A 17 -2.13 -6.29 6.85
C PHE A 17 -1.59 -7.38 5.93
N THR A 18 -2.03 -8.62 6.10
CA THR A 18 -1.73 -9.64 5.11
C THR A 18 -2.61 -9.42 3.88
N ALA A 19 -2.12 -9.80 2.71
CA ALA A 19 -2.90 -9.68 1.49
C ALA A 19 -4.20 -10.48 1.59
N LYS A 20 -4.16 -11.62 2.27
CA LYS A 20 -5.35 -12.46 2.49
C LYS A 20 -6.41 -11.77 3.34
N GLU A 21 -6.01 -10.97 4.32
CA GLU A 21 -6.97 -10.20 5.13
C GLU A 21 -7.70 -9.13 4.33
N ILE A 22 -7.03 -8.55 3.35
CA ILE A 22 -7.58 -7.46 2.55
C ILE A 22 -8.40 -7.99 1.37
N TYR A 23 -7.89 -9.01 0.66
CA TYR A 23 -8.47 -9.46 -0.61
C TYR A 23 -9.13 -10.83 -0.53
N GLY A 24 -8.96 -11.57 0.57
CA GLY A 24 -9.55 -12.89 0.75
C GLY A 24 -8.52 -14.02 0.77
N GLU A 25 -8.97 -15.21 1.17
CA GLU A 25 -8.09 -16.36 1.38
C GLU A 25 -7.49 -16.94 0.10
N ASP A 26 -8.09 -16.66 -1.04
CA ASP A 26 -7.60 -17.13 -2.33
C ASP A 26 -6.40 -16.33 -2.83
N GLU A 27 -6.09 -15.23 -2.16
CA GLU A 27 -4.98 -14.37 -2.54
C GLU A 27 -3.65 -15.02 -2.18
N PRO A 28 -2.60 -14.88 -3.02
CA PRO A 28 -1.25 -15.33 -2.65
C PRO A 28 -0.74 -14.63 -1.39
N GLU A 29 0.16 -15.26 -0.68
CA GLU A 29 0.75 -14.67 0.51
C GLU A 29 1.53 -13.40 0.18
N GLY A 30 1.33 -12.37 0.99
CA GLY A 30 1.97 -11.09 0.83
C GLY A 30 1.55 -10.14 1.92
N ILE A 31 2.13 -8.96 1.92
CA ILE A 31 1.84 -7.91 2.88
C ILE A 31 1.30 -6.69 2.16
N THR A 32 0.20 -6.16 2.67
CA THR A 32 -0.38 -4.90 2.22
C THR A 32 -0.09 -3.84 3.26
N SER A 33 0.63 -2.81 2.86
CA SER A 33 0.96 -1.67 3.71
C SER A 33 0.10 -0.48 3.33
N ILE A 34 -0.46 0.16 4.33
CA ILE A 34 -1.22 1.40 4.14
C ILE A 34 -0.32 2.57 4.52
N CYS A 35 -0.08 3.44 3.57
CA CYS A 35 0.74 4.64 3.76
C CYS A 35 -0.06 5.87 3.37
N THR A 36 0.18 6.98 4.03
CA THR A 36 -0.61 8.20 3.85
C THR A 36 0.30 9.38 3.53
N CYS A 37 -0.12 10.18 2.55
CA CYS A 37 0.47 11.49 2.34
C CYS A 37 -0.36 12.53 3.09
N ASP A 38 0.19 13.10 4.15
CA ASP A 38 -0.54 14.04 5.01
C ASP A 38 -0.89 15.35 4.29
N LYS A 39 -0.07 15.75 3.33
CA LYS A 39 -0.31 16.97 2.56
C LYS A 39 -1.45 16.82 1.56
N CYS A 40 -1.42 15.74 0.78
CA CYS A 40 -2.40 15.51 -0.29
C CYS A 40 -3.63 14.75 0.19
N ARG A 41 -3.57 14.15 1.36
CA ARG A 41 -4.61 13.26 1.91
C ARG A 41 -4.89 12.07 1.01
N PHE A 42 -3.83 11.54 0.39
CA PHE A 42 -3.93 10.32 -0.39
C PHE A 42 -3.51 9.16 0.49
N ASP A 43 -4.30 8.10 0.46
CA ASP A 43 -3.94 6.83 1.09
C ASP A 43 -3.47 5.88 0.03
N TYR A 44 -2.30 5.29 0.23
CA TYR A 44 -1.70 4.32 -0.68
C TYR A 44 -1.79 2.94 -0.07
N GLU A 45 -2.35 2.02 -0.81
CA GLU A 45 -2.37 0.61 -0.44
C GLU A 45 -1.36 -0.10 -1.32
N ILE A 46 -0.29 -0.59 -0.72
CA ILE A 46 0.83 -1.18 -1.44
C ILE A 46 0.96 -2.63 -1.04
N THR A 47 0.74 -3.54 -1.98
CA THR A 47 0.81 -4.97 -1.73
C THR A 47 2.03 -5.57 -2.40
N VAL A 48 2.87 -6.25 -1.60
CA VAL A 48 4.05 -6.98 -2.07
C VAL A 48 3.84 -8.46 -1.76
N TYR A 49 3.94 -9.30 -2.78
CA TYR A 49 3.74 -10.74 -2.66
C TYR A 49 5.07 -11.46 -2.42
N ASP A 50 5.04 -12.49 -1.56
CA ASP A 50 6.25 -13.22 -1.17
C ASP A 50 6.89 -13.96 -2.32
N GLU A 51 6.09 -14.56 -3.21
CA GLU A 51 6.58 -15.40 -4.31
C GLU A 51 6.55 -14.73 -5.67
N HIS A 52 6.06 -13.50 -5.73
CA HIS A 52 5.94 -12.75 -6.98
C HIS A 52 6.67 -11.42 -6.83
N GLU A 53 7.35 -11.00 -7.87
CA GLU A 53 7.98 -9.68 -7.89
C GLU A 53 6.96 -8.57 -8.17
N GLU A 54 5.71 -8.93 -8.33
CA GLU A 54 4.65 -7.99 -8.64
C GLU A 54 4.31 -7.14 -7.41
N ILE A 55 4.21 -5.84 -7.62
CA ILE A 55 3.79 -4.88 -6.60
C ILE A 55 2.49 -4.24 -7.08
N LYS A 56 1.44 -4.35 -6.27
CA LYS A 56 0.18 -3.67 -6.54
C LYS A 56 0.11 -2.38 -5.75
N VAL A 57 -0.27 -1.29 -6.40
CA VAL A 57 -0.46 -0.01 -5.74
C VAL A 57 -1.86 0.50 -6.05
N MET A 58 -2.63 0.78 -5.00
CA MET A 58 -3.93 1.42 -5.13
C MET A 58 -3.90 2.73 -4.38
N ILE A 59 -4.51 3.76 -4.94
CA ILE A 59 -4.51 5.10 -4.37
C ILE A 59 -5.95 5.49 -4.07
N TYR A 60 -6.20 5.86 -2.81
CA TYR A 60 -7.48 6.36 -2.36
C TYR A 60 -7.36 7.84 -2.05
N ILE A 61 -8.29 8.64 -2.54
CA ILE A 61 -8.29 10.09 -2.36
C ILE A 61 -9.46 10.45 -1.45
N ASP A 62 -9.15 11.10 -0.34
CA ASP A 62 -10.19 11.59 0.59
C ASP A 62 -10.88 12.86 0.06
#